data_c57bcaccb80dfe450ff7e70c03a0cb7b
#
_entry.id   c57bcaccb80dfe450ff7e70c03a0cb7b
#
_cell.length_a   1.000
_cell.length_b   1.000
_cell.length_c   1.000
_cell.angle_alpha   90.00
_cell.angle_beta   90.00
_cell.angle_gamma   90.00
#
_symmetry.space_group_name_H-M   'P 1'
#
loop_
_entity.id
_entity.type
_entity.pdbx_description
1 polymer ?
#
loop_
_entity_poly.entity_id
_entity_poly.type
_entity_poly.pdbx_seq_one_letter_code
_entity_poly.pdbx_strand_id
1 'polypeptide(L)'
;MDQLDTKNVRLFANFLNRLAKDMTKFYYLKLNKPFKVINKSKGKGYDPVTKADRAFEKFIRSKIKKKFPTHEIIGEEFGHKKTKSDFTWVIDPIDGTRSFVIGNPTWSNLVALNYKGNPIVGLANFPRLNKYYYNVSKNSSYVVGNGKKRKLSVNKKVTFKNVKVAGAFHGWLSLN
;
A
#
# COMPACT_ATOMS: atom_id res chain seq x y z
N MET A 1 21.01 13.63 -13.15
CA MET A 1 19.85 13.16 -12.39
C MET A 1 19.48 14.26 -11.42
N ASP A 2 18.38 14.97 -11.68
CA ASP A 2 17.86 15.96 -10.74
C ASP A 2 17.59 15.27 -9.41
N GLN A 3 18.40 15.56 -8.40
CA GLN A 3 18.21 15.03 -7.06
C GLN A 3 16.93 15.64 -6.49
N LEU A 4 15.95 14.79 -6.24
CA LEU A 4 14.77 15.21 -5.50
C LEU A 4 15.21 15.70 -4.11
N ASP A 5 14.91 16.94 -3.78
CA ASP A 5 15.30 17.53 -2.50
C ASP A 5 14.75 16.68 -1.33
N THR A 6 15.60 16.43 -0.35
CA THR A 6 15.28 15.67 0.88
C THR A 6 14.05 16.26 1.61
N LYS A 7 13.82 17.58 1.48
CA LYS A 7 12.67 18.28 2.03
C LYS A 7 11.36 17.81 1.38
N ASN A 8 11.36 17.59 0.07
CA ASN A 8 10.21 17.08 -0.66
C ASN A 8 9.90 15.63 -0.29
N VAL A 9 10.92 14.76 -0.19
CA VAL A 9 10.72 13.37 0.24
C VAL A 9 10.09 13.31 1.64
N ARG A 10 10.53 14.18 2.56
CA ARG A 10 9.96 14.29 3.92
C ARG A 10 8.50 14.74 3.91
N LEU A 11 8.14 15.66 3.01
CA LEU A 11 6.75 16.10 2.82
C LEU A 11 5.84 14.91 2.43
N PHE A 12 6.27 14.10 1.47
CA PHE A 12 5.52 12.93 1.00
C PHE A 12 5.43 11.85 2.07
N ALA A 13 6.52 11.57 2.79
CA ALA A 13 6.52 10.62 3.90
C ALA A 13 5.56 11.05 5.04
N ASN A 14 5.53 12.35 5.36
CA ASN A 14 4.59 12.91 6.34
C ASN A 14 3.13 12.80 5.87
N PHE A 15 2.87 12.94 4.56
CA PHE A 15 1.56 12.72 3.99
C PHE A 15 1.15 11.25 4.14
N LEU A 16 2.02 10.29 3.77
CA LEU A 16 1.75 8.86 3.91
C LEU A 16 1.49 8.45 5.36
N ASN A 17 2.24 8.99 6.31
CA ASN A 17 2.04 8.75 7.74
C ASN A 17 0.65 9.20 8.23
N ARG A 18 0.13 10.33 7.73
CA ARG A 18 -1.25 10.78 8.03
C ARG A 18 -2.28 9.94 7.30
N LEU A 19 -2.03 9.64 6.02
CA LEU A 19 -2.91 8.84 5.19
C LEU A 19 -3.16 7.45 5.79
N ALA A 20 -2.13 6.78 6.35
CA ALA A 20 -2.26 5.49 7.03
C ALA A 20 -3.30 5.54 8.17
N LYS A 21 -3.21 6.56 9.02
CA LYS A 21 -4.17 6.75 10.13
C LYS A 21 -5.58 7.02 9.61
N ASP A 22 -5.69 7.85 8.57
CA ASP A 22 -6.97 8.18 7.94
C ASP A 22 -7.61 6.95 7.30
N MET A 23 -6.83 6.08 6.63
CA MET A 23 -7.31 4.83 6.03
C MET A 23 -7.78 3.84 7.10
N THR A 24 -7.03 3.67 8.18
CA THR A 24 -7.43 2.81 9.30
C THR A 24 -8.74 3.30 9.93
N LYS A 25 -8.87 4.61 10.17
CA LYS A 25 -10.12 5.21 10.65
C LYS A 25 -11.28 5.02 9.67
N PHE A 26 -11.03 5.20 8.38
CA PHE A 26 -12.03 5.01 7.32
C PHE A 26 -12.52 3.56 7.28
N TYR A 27 -11.63 2.57 7.39
CA TYR A 27 -12.00 1.16 7.48
C TYR A 27 -12.98 0.91 8.61
N TYR A 28 -12.63 1.26 9.84
CA TYR A 28 -13.49 0.98 11.00
C TYR A 28 -14.82 1.72 10.96
N LEU A 29 -14.87 2.94 10.44
CA LEU A 29 -16.11 3.73 10.39
C LEU A 29 -17.04 3.34 9.23
N LYS A 30 -16.51 2.89 8.10
CA LYS A 30 -17.27 2.76 6.85
C LYS A 30 -17.29 1.37 6.25
N LEU A 31 -16.22 0.59 6.41
CA LEU A 31 -16.00 -0.65 5.66
C LEU A 31 -15.99 -1.92 6.53
N ASN A 32 -15.89 -1.78 7.85
CA ASN A 32 -15.99 -2.92 8.78
C ASN A 32 -17.44 -3.40 8.94
N LYS A 33 -18.05 -3.83 7.82
CA LYS A 33 -19.46 -4.26 7.71
C LYS A 33 -19.56 -5.38 6.67
N PRO A 34 -20.64 -6.21 6.71
CA PRO A 34 -20.89 -7.19 5.66
C PRO A 34 -20.90 -6.56 4.26
N PHE A 35 -20.31 -7.24 3.27
CA PHE A 35 -20.19 -6.76 1.89
C PHE A 35 -20.43 -7.89 0.89
N LYS A 36 -20.78 -7.52 -0.35
CA LYS A 36 -20.86 -8.45 -1.47
C LYS A 36 -19.49 -8.57 -2.16
N VAL A 37 -19.12 -9.79 -2.49
CA VAL A 37 -17.93 -10.12 -3.27
C VAL A 37 -18.31 -10.31 -4.73
N ILE A 38 -17.51 -9.75 -5.64
CA ILE A 38 -17.65 -9.91 -7.09
C ILE A 38 -16.35 -10.55 -7.58
N ASN A 39 -16.45 -11.62 -8.38
CA ASN A 39 -15.29 -12.20 -9.03
C ASN A 39 -14.98 -11.42 -10.33
N LYS A 40 -13.80 -10.83 -10.46
CA LYS A 40 -13.34 -10.13 -11.68
C LYS A 40 -12.96 -11.11 -12.79
N SER A 41 -12.55 -12.33 -12.44
CA SER A 41 -12.12 -13.33 -13.41
C SER A 41 -13.30 -13.87 -14.20
N LYS A 42 -13.19 -13.84 -15.54
CA LYS A 42 -14.16 -14.44 -16.47
C LYS A 42 -13.91 -15.92 -16.75
N GLY A 43 -12.87 -16.57 -16.14
CA GLY A 43 -12.46 -17.95 -16.32
C GLY A 43 -12.49 -18.77 -15.04
N LYS A 44 -11.69 -19.84 -14.98
CA LYS A 44 -11.58 -20.72 -13.81
C LYS A 44 -10.88 -20.11 -12.60
N GLY A 45 -10.30 -18.91 -12.72
CA GLY A 45 -9.62 -18.19 -11.63
C GLY A 45 -10.61 -17.50 -10.68
N TYR A 46 -10.18 -17.31 -9.43
CA TYR A 46 -10.91 -16.51 -8.43
C TYR A 46 -10.11 -15.23 -8.15
N ASP A 47 -10.63 -14.11 -8.64
CA ASP A 47 -10.08 -12.76 -8.47
C ASP A 47 -11.16 -11.85 -7.87
N PRO A 48 -11.34 -11.88 -6.54
CA PRO A 48 -12.42 -11.16 -5.88
C PRO A 48 -12.15 -9.66 -5.83
N VAL A 49 -13.22 -8.87 -6.05
CA VAL A 49 -13.26 -7.45 -5.74
C VAL A 49 -14.48 -7.16 -4.89
N THR A 50 -14.37 -6.22 -4.00
CA THR A 50 -15.46 -5.80 -3.15
C THR A 50 -15.80 -4.33 -3.38
N LYS A 51 -16.97 -3.90 -2.89
CA LYS A 51 -17.26 -2.46 -2.81
C LYS A 51 -16.24 -1.71 -1.94
N ALA A 52 -15.55 -2.44 -1.05
CA ALA A 52 -14.53 -1.87 -0.17
C ALA A 52 -13.28 -1.43 -0.96
N ASP A 53 -12.81 -2.24 -1.94
CA ASP A 53 -11.67 -1.89 -2.81
C ASP A 53 -11.91 -0.54 -3.46
N ARG A 54 -13.06 -0.40 -4.14
CA ARG A 54 -13.44 0.85 -4.81
C ARG A 54 -13.62 2.02 -3.83
N ALA A 55 -14.19 1.77 -2.66
CA ALA A 55 -14.38 2.81 -1.64
C ALA A 55 -13.02 3.29 -1.08
N PHE A 56 -12.08 2.38 -0.81
CA PHE A 56 -10.73 2.73 -0.40
C PHE A 56 -10.00 3.52 -1.47
N GLU A 57 -10.02 3.06 -2.73
CA GLU A 57 -9.32 3.79 -3.78
C GLU A 57 -9.89 5.19 -3.99
N LYS A 58 -11.23 5.37 -3.98
CA LYS A 58 -11.86 6.70 -4.03
C LYS A 58 -11.38 7.59 -2.87
N PHE A 59 -11.34 7.02 -1.66
CA PHE A 59 -10.90 7.74 -0.47
C PHE A 59 -9.43 8.18 -0.61
N ILE A 60 -8.51 7.27 -0.98
CA ILE A 60 -7.08 7.57 -1.15
C ILE A 60 -6.89 8.63 -2.24
N ARG A 61 -7.53 8.46 -3.40
CA ARG A 61 -7.49 9.43 -4.50
C ARG A 61 -7.97 10.82 -4.07
N SER A 62 -9.01 10.90 -3.26
CA SER A 62 -9.52 12.19 -2.76
C SER A 62 -8.49 12.91 -1.88
N LYS A 63 -7.77 12.17 -1.02
CA LYS A 63 -6.72 12.71 -0.16
C LYS A 63 -5.50 13.18 -0.97
N ILE A 64 -5.10 12.40 -1.98
CA ILE A 64 -4.00 12.75 -2.88
C ILE A 64 -4.37 14.00 -3.69
N LYS A 65 -5.54 14.01 -4.35
CA LYS A 65 -5.99 15.15 -5.16
C LYS A 65 -6.08 16.44 -4.36
N LYS A 66 -6.54 16.36 -3.10
CA LYS A 66 -6.62 17.53 -2.22
C LYS A 66 -5.25 18.13 -1.92
N LYS A 67 -4.22 17.29 -1.72
CA LYS A 67 -2.88 17.76 -1.31
C LYS A 67 -1.93 17.98 -2.49
N PHE A 68 -2.08 17.17 -3.55
CA PHE A 68 -1.22 17.14 -4.73
C PHE A 68 -2.08 17.10 -6.01
N PRO A 69 -2.80 18.18 -6.34
CA PRO A 69 -3.80 18.19 -7.41
C PRO A 69 -3.22 17.92 -8.81
N THR A 70 -1.96 18.23 -9.02
CA THR A 70 -1.24 18.07 -10.30
C THR A 70 -0.64 16.69 -10.49
N HIS A 71 -0.47 15.89 -9.43
CA HIS A 71 0.16 14.58 -9.53
C HIS A 71 -0.71 13.58 -10.28
N GLU A 72 -0.05 12.66 -10.99
CA GLU A 72 -0.69 11.49 -11.58
C GLU A 72 -1.12 10.49 -10.52
N ILE A 73 -2.12 9.66 -10.86
CA ILE A 73 -2.58 8.58 -9.98
C ILE A 73 -2.89 7.36 -10.85
N ILE A 74 -2.23 6.25 -10.55
CA ILE A 74 -2.54 4.91 -11.06
C ILE A 74 -3.14 4.12 -9.91
N GLY A 75 -4.28 3.47 -10.15
CA GLY A 75 -4.92 2.60 -9.16
C GLY A 75 -5.58 1.43 -9.84
N GLU A 76 -5.77 0.37 -9.09
CA GLU A 76 -6.29 -0.91 -9.56
C GLU A 76 -7.74 -0.81 -10.04
N GLU A 77 -8.59 -0.06 -9.32
CA GLU A 77 -10.03 -0.04 -9.55
C GLU A 77 -10.51 1.07 -10.51
N PHE A 78 -9.78 2.17 -10.58
CA PHE A 78 -10.15 3.34 -11.41
C PHE A 78 -9.04 3.71 -12.41
N GLY A 79 -8.07 2.83 -12.62
CA GLY A 79 -7.04 2.99 -13.65
C GLY A 79 -6.19 4.26 -13.49
N HIS A 80 -5.71 4.78 -14.60
CA HIS A 80 -4.72 5.85 -14.66
C HIS A 80 -5.36 7.22 -14.92
N LYS A 81 -5.18 8.16 -13.98
CA LYS A 81 -5.39 9.58 -14.21
C LYS A 81 -4.07 10.21 -14.64
N LYS A 82 -3.87 10.36 -15.96
CA LYS A 82 -2.69 11.02 -16.56
C LYS A 82 -2.72 12.54 -16.31
N THR A 83 -1.54 13.11 -16.12
CA THR A 83 -1.26 14.54 -16.13
C THR A 83 0.11 14.78 -16.80
N LYS A 84 0.66 15.99 -16.73
CA LYS A 84 2.03 16.30 -17.16
C LYS A 84 3.04 16.25 -15.99
N SER A 85 2.71 15.57 -14.89
CA SER A 85 3.54 15.53 -13.68
C SER A 85 4.61 14.45 -13.76
N ASP A 86 5.80 14.74 -13.28
CA ASP A 86 6.84 13.73 -13.01
C ASP A 86 6.52 12.84 -11.82
N PHE A 87 5.49 13.18 -11.02
CA PHE A 87 5.06 12.46 -9.83
C PHE A 87 3.84 11.61 -10.12
N THR A 88 3.93 10.31 -9.84
CA THR A 88 2.85 9.34 -10.03
C THR A 88 2.60 8.54 -8.75
N TRP A 89 1.41 8.67 -8.17
CA TRP A 89 0.94 7.83 -7.08
C TRP A 89 0.45 6.49 -7.64
N VAL A 90 0.90 5.40 -7.04
CA VAL A 90 0.44 4.04 -7.35
C VAL A 90 -0.32 3.51 -6.13
N ILE A 91 -1.54 2.99 -6.37
CA ILE A 91 -2.45 2.58 -5.31
C ILE A 91 -2.93 1.15 -5.58
N ASP A 92 -2.75 0.28 -4.59
CA ASP A 92 -3.50 -0.95 -4.44
C ASP A 92 -4.38 -0.79 -3.19
N PRO A 93 -5.71 -0.68 -3.37
CA PRO A 93 -6.62 -0.37 -2.27
C PRO A 93 -6.73 -1.48 -1.23
N ILE A 94 -6.71 -2.75 -1.65
CA ILE A 94 -6.72 -3.94 -0.76
C ILE A 94 -5.84 -5.03 -1.35
N ASP A 95 -4.54 -4.95 -1.09
CA ASP A 95 -3.63 -6.06 -1.33
C ASP A 95 -4.01 -7.25 -0.44
N GLY A 96 -4.20 -8.41 -1.07
CA GLY A 96 -4.72 -9.58 -0.39
C GLY A 96 -6.23 -9.58 -0.23
N THR A 97 -6.99 -9.22 -1.26
CA THR A 97 -8.47 -9.19 -1.26
C THR A 97 -9.09 -10.53 -0.82
N ARG A 98 -8.44 -11.66 -1.14
CA ARG A 98 -8.88 -12.98 -0.62
C ARG A 98 -8.84 -13.05 0.89
N SER A 99 -7.77 -12.56 1.51
CA SER A 99 -7.64 -12.45 2.97
C SER A 99 -8.70 -11.51 3.55
N PHE A 100 -8.94 -10.37 2.89
CA PHE A 100 -9.98 -9.43 3.28
C PHE A 100 -11.37 -10.10 3.29
N VAL A 101 -11.72 -10.84 2.24
CA VAL A 101 -13.02 -11.51 2.06
C VAL A 101 -13.30 -12.54 3.16
N ILE A 102 -12.29 -13.32 3.54
CA ILE A 102 -12.45 -14.35 4.61
C ILE A 102 -12.23 -13.78 6.03
N GLY A 103 -12.02 -12.47 6.18
CA GLY A 103 -11.80 -11.83 7.48
C GLY A 103 -10.42 -12.03 8.09
N ASN A 104 -9.44 -12.55 7.33
CA ASN A 104 -8.06 -12.66 7.78
C ASN A 104 -7.44 -11.24 7.90
N PRO A 105 -6.73 -10.90 9.00
CA PRO A 105 -6.22 -9.56 9.22
C PRO A 105 -4.99 -9.17 8.38
N THR A 106 -4.45 -10.06 7.55
CA THR A 106 -3.17 -9.88 6.84
C THR A 106 -3.26 -9.12 5.51
N TRP A 107 -4.44 -8.59 5.13
CA TRP A 107 -4.58 -7.71 3.99
C TRP A 107 -4.04 -6.29 4.28
N SER A 108 -3.67 -5.56 3.24
CA SER A 108 -3.09 -4.21 3.38
C SER A 108 -3.61 -3.22 2.34
N ASN A 109 -3.47 -1.92 2.62
CA ASN A 109 -3.53 -0.88 1.61
C ASN A 109 -2.10 -0.51 1.21
N LEU A 110 -1.78 -0.55 -0.07
CA LEU A 110 -0.47 -0.15 -0.58
C LEU A 110 -0.57 1.18 -1.32
N VAL A 111 0.32 2.12 -0.97
CA VAL A 111 0.41 3.42 -1.65
C VAL A 111 1.88 3.77 -1.83
N ALA A 112 2.29 4.01 -3.07
CA ALA A 112 3.64 4.45 -3.40
C ALA A 112 3.60 5.75 -4.19
N LEU A 113 4.67 6.54 -4.11
CA LEU A 113 4.92 7.68 -4.98
C LEU A 113 6.18 7.41 -5.79
N ASN A 114 6.03 7.49 -7.11
CA ASN A 114 7.13 7.48 -8.07
C ASN A 114 7.46 8.92 -8.48
N TYR A 115 8.75 9.17 -8.71
CA TYR A 115 9.27 10.37 -9.37
C TYR A 115 10.01 9.94 -10.63
N LYS A 116 9.59 10.44 -11.80
CA LYS A 116 10.16 10.05 -13.11
C LYS A 116 10.26 8.51 -13.25
N GLY A 117 9.20 7.80 -12.87
CA GLY A 117 9.12 6.33 -12.93
C GLY A 117 9.83 5.56 -11.79
N ASN A 118 10.59 6.22 -10.91
CA ASN A 118 11.31 5.56 -9.83
C ASN A 118 10.60 5.72 -8.48
N PRO A 119 10.41 4.66 -7.68
CA PRO A 119 9.74 4.75 -6.39
C PRO A 119 10.62 5.51 -5.38
N ILE A 120 10.03 6.49 -4.70
CA ILE A 120 10.72 7.35 -3.72
C ILE A 120 10.19 7.19 -2.30
N VAL A 121 8.89 7.04 -2.12
CA VAL A 121 8.27 6.73 -0.83
C VAL A 121 7.14 5.72 -1.01
N GLY A 122 6.94 4.89 0.00
CA GLY A 122 5.88 3.88 0.03
C GLY A 122 5.30 3.67 1.41
N LEU A 123 4.07 3.16 1.43
CA LEU A 123 3.28 2.84 2.60
C LEU A 123 2.63 1.47 2.42
N ALA A 124 2.73 0.61 3.43
CA ALA A 124 1.90 -0.57 3.62
C ALA A 124 1.12 -0.42 4.93
N ASN A 125 -0.19 -0.24 4.83
CA ASN A 125 -1.08 -0.05 5.98
C ASN A 125 -1.90 -1.32 6.21
N PHE A 126 -1.89 -1.84 7.43
CA PHE A 126 -2.65 -3.02 7.88
C PHE A 126 -3.72 -2.58 8.90
N PRO A 127 -4.90 -2.14 8.47
CA PRO A 127 -5.92 -1.59 9.35
C PRO A 127 -6.33 -2.54 10.48
N ARG A 128 -6.51 -3.84 10.17
CA ARG A 128 -6.92 -4.87 11.14
C ARG A 128 -5.86 -5.14 12.22
N LEU A 129 -4.59 -4.88 11.92
CA LEU A 129 -3.48 -5.02 12.85
C LEU A 129 -3.15 -3.72 13.57
N ASN A 130 -3.85 -2.61 13.24
CA ASN A 130 -3.52 -1.25 13.71
C ASN A 130 -2.02 -0.95 13.56
N LYS A 131 -1.47 -1.29 12.39
CA LYS A 131 -0.04 -1.21 12.11
C LYS A 131 0.20 -0.74 10.68
N TYR A 132 1.23 0.08 10.46
CA TYR A 132 1.66 0.45 9.13
C TYR A 132 3.17 0.63 9.04
N TYR A 133 3.69 0.43 7.84
CA TYR A 133 5.09 0.54 7.48
C TYR A 133 5.24 1.62 6.41
N TYR A 134 6.25 2.47 6.53
CA TYR A 134 6.54 3.47 5.52
C TYR A 134 8.01 3.86 5.53
N ASN A 135 8.54 4.28 4.37
CA ASN A 135 9.88 4.86 4.31
C ASN A 135 9.84 6.39 4.31
N VAL A 136 10.89 7.00 4.79
CA VAL A 136 11.11 8.45 4.81
C VAL A 136 12.30 8.87 3.94
N SER A 137 13.07 7.88 3.49
CA SER A 137 14.16 8.01 2.54
C SER A 137 14.53 6.63 2.00
N LYS A 138 15.43 6.59 1.02
CA LYS A 138 15.93 5.33 0.43
C LYS A 138 16.48 4.35 1.49
N ASN A 139 17.06 4.86 2.58
CA ASN A 139 17.76 4.05 3.60
C ASN A 139 17.07 4.10 4.98
N SER A 140 15.84 4.56 5.07
CA SER A 140 15.19 4.75 6.36
C SER A 140 13.70 4.42 6.31
N SER A 141 13.33 3.32 6.95
CA SER A 141 11.95 2.83 7.04
C SER A 141 11.52 2.68 8.49
N TYR A 142 10.23 2.81 8.71
CA TYR A 142 9.62 2.76 10.03
C TYR A 142 8.39 1.86 10.04
N VAL A 143 8.15 1.25 11.21
CA VAL A 143 6.87 0.67 11.57
C VAL A 143 6.22 1.53 12.65
N VAL A 144 4.92 1.73 12.53
CA VAL A 144 4.07 2.34 13.57
C VAL A 144 2.99 1.35 13.94
N GLY A 145 2.80 1.11 15.21
CA GLY A 145 1.75 0.26 15.76
C GLY A 145 1.56 0.53 17.24
N ASN A 146 0.29 0.46 17.71
CA ASN A 146 -0.08 0.73 19.10
C ASN A 146 0.49 2.06 19.63
N GLY A 147 0.43 3.11 18.82
CA GLY A 147 0.93 4.45 19.17
C GLY A 147 2.47 4.59 19.16
N LYS A 148 3.23 3.51 18.98
CA LYS A 148 4.69 3.52 19.01
C LYS A 148 5.27 3.49 17.59
N LYS A 149 6.27 4.33 17.34
CA LYS A 149 7.06 4.35 16.10
C LYS A 149 8.44 3.75 16.34
N ARG A 150 8.86 2.80 15.49
CA ARG A 150 10.17 2.16 15.55
C ARG A 150 10.83 2.16 14.17
N LYS A 151 12.12 2.50 14.12
CA LYS A 151 12.93 2.38 12.91
C LYS A 151 13.16 0.91 12.60
N LEU A 152 13.07 0.55 11.33
CA LEU A 152 13.35 -0.81 10.86
C LEU A 152 14.83 -0.96 10.56
N SER A 153 15.34 -2.16 10.80
CA SER A 153 16.68 -2.59 10.41
C SER A 153 16.63 -4.05 9.96
N VAL A 154 17.43 -4.39 8.96
CA VAL A 154 17.59 -5.77 8.52
C VAL A 154 18.42 -6.57 9.52
N ASN A 155 18.17 -7.87 9.63
CA ASN A 155 18.99 -8.77 10.42
C ASN A 155 20.28 -9.09 9.64
N LYS A 156 21.41 -8.52 10.06
CA LYS A 156 22.72 -8.70 9.43
C LYS A 156 23.33 -10.09 9.63
N LYS A 157 22.75 -10.93 10.50
CA LYS A 157 23.22 -12.30 10.78
C LYS A 157 22.56 -13.35 9.87
N VAL A 158 21.57 -12.96 9.06
CA VAL A 158 20.90 -13.88 8.13
C VAL A 158 21.72 -14.01 6.86
N THR A 159 21.95 -15.24 6.44
CA THR A 159 22.64 -15.63 5.21
C THR A 159 21.72 -16.53 4.40
N PHE A 160 22.05 -16.82 3.14
CA PHE A 160 21.30 -17.79 2.33
C PHE A 160 21.26 -19.20 2.95
N LYS A 161 22.23 -19.54 3.81
CA LYS A 161 22.27 -20.85 4.49
C LYS A 161 21.29 -20.97 5.68
N ASN A 162 20.90 -19.83 6.29
CA ASN A 162 20.06 -19.84 7.50
C ASN A 162 18.79 -18.97 7.38
N VAL A 163 18.48 -18.48 6.18
CA VAL A 163 17.25 -17.72 5.92
C VAL A 163 16.03 -18.63 6.01
N LYS A 164 14.97 -18.12 6.65
CA LYS A 164 13.63 -18.71 6.59
C LYS A 164 12.77 -17.84 5.70
N VAL A 165 12.19 -18.42 4.67
CA VAL A 165 11.31 -17.73 3.72
C VAL A 165 9.90 -18.26 3.89
N ALA A 166 8.92 -17.37 3.94
CA ALA A 166 7.51 -17.70 3.88
C ALA A 166 6.88 -16.90 2.74
N GLY A 167 6.06 -17.56 1.94
CA GLY A 167 5.37 -16.92 0.83
C GLY A 167 4.08 -17.66 0.50
N ALA A 168 3.11 -16.95 -0.09
CA ALA A 168 1.85 -17.50 -0.58
C ALA A 168 1.88 -17.64 -2.11
N PHE A 169 2.98 -18.18 -2.65
CA PHE A 169 3.12 -18.40 -4.09
C PHE A 169 2.48 -19.74 -4.48
N HIS A 170 1.39 -19.71 -5.20
CA HIS A 170 0.86 -20.89 -5.87
C HIS A 170 1.76 -21.24 -7.07
N GLY A 171 2.52 -22.32 -6.97
CA GLY A 171 3.07 -23.01 -8.11
C GLY A 171 4.47 -22.60 -8.61
N TRP A 172 5.26 -21.80 -7.89
CA TRP A 172 6.59 -21.34 -8.37
C TRP A 172 7.80 -21.83 -7.58
N LEU A 173 7.63 -22.72 -6.62
CA LEU A 173 8.74 -23.40 -5.94
C LEU A 173 8.69 -24.88 -6.28
N SER A 174 9.02 -25.25 -7.52
CA SER A 174 9.63 -26.56 -7.78
C SER A 174 11.09 -26.43 -7.35
N LEU A 175 11.39 -26.86 -6.16
CA LEU A 175 12.76 -27.14 -5.74
C LEU A 175 13.17 -28.44 -6.47
N ASN A 176 13.87 -28.33 -7.61
CA ASN A 176 14.71 -29.36 -8.15
C ASN A 176 16.02 -29.38 -7.42
#